data_fcf0fd2aa3fe7d9fc50bda77e7a2c1c0
#
_entry.id   fcf0fd2aa3fe7d9fc50bda77e7a2c1c0
#
_cell.length_a   1.000
_cell.length_b   1.000
_cell.length_c   1.000
_cell.angle_alpha   90.00
_cell.angle_beta   90.00
_cell.angle_gamma   90.00
#
_symmetry.space_group_name_H-M   'P 1'
#
loop_
_entity.id
_entity.type
_entity.pdbx_description
1 polymer ?
#
loop_
_entity_poly.entity_id
_entity_poly.type
_entity_poly.pdbx_seq_one_letter_code
_entity_poly.pdbx_strand_id
1 'polypeptide(L)'
;VAVSQASLYGLFRVCFSLYGASLGSAVVPWTIIVLGVLSMFIGVTMAVIQKEIKRLMAYHSVSQIGYILLGLGVGLLALRDPQAMADYGFTAMKGGIYHLFNYTMYKGLLFLTAGALYYAAGTRNLNELGGLARNMPHTAFMFVIAAAAIAGLPPFNGFVSKLLIYESTFAVYPILAIAALVTSVLTLASFVKVFQTAFLGPAKSVFANVKEVPATMLVGMSILTIVVIGLTLLPTWSLAHLIEPAAKALVDQAGYISAVMGGGL
;
A
#
# COMPACT_ATOMS: atom_id res chain seq x y z
N VAL A 1 -2.82 8.32 -7.16
CA VAL A 1 -2.57 6.85 -7.07
C VAL A 1 -1.95 6.35 -8.37
N ALA A 2 -2.59 6.48 -9.55
CA ALA A 2 -2.11 5.91 -10.81
C ALA A 2 -0.67 6.30 -11.17
N VAL A 3 -0.31 7.58 -11.08
CA VAL A 3 1.04 8.09 -11.42
C VAL A 3 2.12 7.45 -10.54
N SER A 4 1.90 7.37 -9.23
CA SER A 4 2.87 6.74 -8.31
C SER A 4 3.05 5.24 -8.57
N GLN A 5 1.99 4.56 -9.00
CA GLN A 5 2.06 3.13 -9.35
C GLN A 5 2.86 2.90 -10.62
N ALA A 6 2.63 3.71 -11.66
CA ALA A 6 3.40 3.64 -12.90
C ALA A 6 4.90 3.90 -12.65
N SER A 7 5.23 4.87 -11.80
CA SER A 7 6.63 5.17 -11.44
C SER A 7 7.29 4.01 -10.68
N LEU A 8 6.58 3.38 -9.75
CA LEU A 8 7.07 2.22 -9.02
C LEU A 8 7.25 1.00 -9.92
N TYR A 9 6.28 0.75 -10.81
CA TYR A 9 6.43 -0.30 -11.81
C TYR A 9 7.65 -0.05 -12.71
N GLY A 10 7.85 1.19 -13.17
CA GLY A 10 9.05 1.57 -13.93
C GLY A 10 10.33 1.30 -13.14
N LEU A 11 10.35 1.63 -11.85
CA LEU A 11 11.51 1.36 -10.98
C LEU A 11 11.79 -0.15 -10.87
N PHE A 12 10.76 -0.99 -10.68
CA PHE A 12 10.91 -2.45 -10.69
C PHE A 12 11.51 -2.94 -12.00
N ARG A 13 10.97 -2.46 -13.15
CA ARG A 13 11.48 -2.85 -14.46
C ARG A 13 12.91 -2.43 -14.70
N VAL A 14 13.27 -1.19 -14.36
CA VAL A 14 14.63 -0.68 -14.51
C VAL A 14 15.59 -1.50 -13.62
N CYS A 15 15.28 -1.68 -12.35
CA CYS A 15 16.17 -2.34 -11.41
C CYS A 15 16.34 -3.84 -11.69
N PHE A 16 15.28 -4.56 -12.02
CA PHE A 16 15.36 -6.02 -12.22
C PHE A 16 15.55 -6.41 -13.68
N SER A 17 14.74 -5.87 -14.60
CA SER A 17 14.76 -6.36 -15.98
C SER A 17 15.87 -5.72 -16.83
N LEU A 18 16.19 -4.43 -16.62
CA LEU A 18 17.24 -3.76 -17.42
C LEU A 18 18.63 -3.95 -16.79
N TYR A 19 18.79 -3.59 -15.54
CA TYR A 19 20.10 -3.66 -14.88
C TYR A 19 20.35 -4.99 -14.17
N GLY A 20 19.35 -5.56 -13.52
CA GLY A 20 19.42 -6.89 -12.91
C GLY A 20 20.71 -7.17 -12.15
N ALA A 21 21.34 -8.30 -12.47
CA ALA A 21 22.60 -8.72 -11.88
C ALA A 21 23.80 -7.82 -12.24
N SER A 22 23.69 -6.96 -13.27
CA SER A 22 24.76 -6.02 -13.66
C SER A 22 24.92 -4.85 -12.71
N LEU A 23 23.96 -4.62 -11.79
CA LEU A 23 24.11 -3.68 -10.67
C LEU A 23 25.25 -4.12 -9.75
N GLY A 24 26.49 -3.90 -10.19
CA GLY A 24 27.77 -4.38 -9.66
C GLY A 24 28.06 -4.11 -8.18
N SER A 25 27.23 -3.34 -7.45
CA SER A 25 27.46 -3.01 -6.05
C SER A 25 26.20 -3.12 -5.20
N ALA A 26 26.36 -3.39 -3.91
CA ALA A 26 25.26 -3.38 -2.93
C ALA A 26 24.76 -1.95 -2.62
N VAL A 27 25.40 -0.90 -3.15
CA VAL A 27 25.05 0.50 -2.86
C VAL A 27 23.62 0.83 -3.31
N VAL A 28 23.24 0.43 -4.52
CA VAL A 28 21.88 0.72 -5.04
C VAL A 28 20.79 0.04 -4.22
N PRO A 29 20.83 -1.29 -3.95
CA PRO A 29 19.88 -1.93 -3.06
C PRO A 29 19.78 -1.28 -1.67
N TRP A 30 20.92 -1.01 -1.04
CA TRP A 30 20.95 -0.37 0.27
C TRP A 30 20.40 1.05 0.24
N THR A 31 20.69 1.83 -0.80
CA THR A 31 20.10 3.18 -0.97
C THR A 31 18.58 3.09 -1.03
N ILE A 32 18.04 2.14 -1.80
CA ILE A 32 16.59 1.94 -1.91
C ILE A 32 15.98 1.51 -0.57
N ILE A 33 16.64 0.60 0.16
CA ILE A 33 16.20 0.16 1.50
C ILE A 33 16.14 1.35 2.46
N VAL A 34 17.21 2.14 2.56
CA VAL A 34 17.29 3.29 3.47
C VAL A 34 16.24 4.33 3.12
N LEU A 35 16.11 4.69 1.84
CA LEU A 35 15.06 5.61 1.38
C LEU A 35 13.65 5.06 1.65
N GLY A 36 13.45 3.74 1.50
CA GLY A 36 12.21 3.06 1.84
C GLY A 36 11.85 3.21 3.32
N VAL A 37 12.80 2.93 4.22
CA VAL A 37 12.59 3.05 5.68
C VAL A 37 12.33 4.50 6.08
N LEU A 38 13.11 5.45 5.57
CA LEU A 38 12.89 6.88 5.83
C LEU A 38 11.52 7.33 5.35
N SER A 39 11.13 6.92 4.14
CA SER A 39 9.83 7.24 3.55
C SER A 39 8.68 6.66 4.38
N MET A 40 8.80 5.41 4.85
CA MET A 40 7.81 4.80 5.74
C MET A 40 7.62 5.62 7.01
N PHE A 41 8.72 5.90 7.72
CA PHE A 41 8.67 6.51 9.04
C PHE A 41 8.27 7.99 8.97
N ILE A 42 8.90 8.77 8.11
CA ILE A 42 8.56 10.20 7.92
C ILE A 42 7.12 10.33 7.43
N GLY A 43 6.72 9.52 6.45
CA GLY A 43 5.38 9.55 5.90
C GLY A 43 4.29 9.29 6.96
N VAL A 44 4.43 8.25 7.77
CA VAL A 44 3.44 7.93 8.80
C VAL A 44 3.43 8.96 9.93
N THR A 45 4.59 9.41 10.38
CA THR A 45 4.70 10.41 11.45
C THR A 45 4.02 11.71 11.04
N MET A 46 4.29 12.16 9.81
CA MET A 46 3.63 13.35 9.25
C MET A 46 2.12 13.14 9.06
N ALA A 47 1.66 11.92 8.73
CA ALA A 47 0.24 11.61 8.61
C ALA A 47 -0.49 11.70 9.96
N VAL A 48 0.11 11.17 11.03
CA VAL A 48 -0.50 11.16 12.38
C VAL A 48 -0.83 12.56 12.88
N ILE A 49 0.01 13.56 12.58
CA ILE A 49 -0.20 14.95 13.03
C ILE A 49 -1.16 15.76 12.14
N GLN A 50 -1.54 15.25 10.95
CA GLN A 50 -2.42 15.98 10.04
C GLN A 50 -3.84 16.12 10.59
N LYS A 51 -4.42 17.30 10.34
CA LYS A 51 -5.82 17.64 10.64
C LYS A 51 -6.69 17.65 9.39
N GLU A 52 -6.10 17.67 8.21
CA GLU A 52 -6.81 17.62 6.93
C GLU A 52 -6.75 16.20 6.35
N ILE A 53 -7.93 15.62 6.05
CA ILE A 53 -8.05 14.22 5.61
C ILE A 53 -7.27 13.93 4.31
N LYS A 54 -7.29 14.84 3.32
CA LYS A 54 -6.56 14.63 2.06
C LYS A 54 -5.04 14.67 2.24
N ARG A 55 -4.54 15.57 3.09
CA ARG A 55 -3.12 15.64 3.44
C ARG A 55 -2.69 14.38 4.20
N LEU A 56 -3.49 13.94 5.15
CA LEU A 56 -3.26 12.69 5.86
C LEU A 56 -3.13 11.52 4.88
N MET A 57 -4.07 11.41 3.93
CA MET A 57 -4.01 10.38 2.89
C MET A 57 -2.75 10.51 2.02
N ALA A 58 -2.31 11.72 1.67
CA ALA A 58 -1.10 11.94 0.88
C ALA A 58 0.16 11.46 1.61
N TYR A 59 0.33 11.79 2.89
CA TYR A 59 1.46 11.32 3.70
C TYR A 59 1.46 9.80 3.89
N HIS A 60 0.28 9.18 4.03
CA HIS A 60 0.20 7.73 3.99
C HIS A 60 0.60 7.14 2.63
N SER A 61 0.46 7.88 1.52
CA SER A 61 1.00 7.41 0.23
C SER A 61 2.52 7.31 0.28
N VAL A 62 3.19 8.33 0.81
CA VAL A 62 4.65 8.32 0.99
C VAL A 62 5.07 7.13 1.87
N SER A 63 4.36 6.92 2.98
CA SER A 63 4.65 5.80 3.88
C SER A 63 4.47 4.43 3.21
N GLN A 64 3.38 4.20 2.48
CA GLN A 64 3.15 2.90 1.83
C GLN A 64 4.11 2.63 0.66
N ILE A 65 4.53 3.67 -0.07
CA ILE A 65 5.61 3.55 -1.06
C ILE A 65 6.90 3.05 -0.40
N GLY A 66 7.18 3.48 0.81
CA GLY A 66 8.33 3.02 1.58
C GLY A 66 8.36 1.50 1.80
N TYR A 67 7.20 0.86 2.06
CA TYR A 67 7.11 -0.61 2.14
C TYR A 67 7.44 -1.27 0.81
N ILE A 68 6.97 -0.71 -0.29
CA ILE A 68 7.24 -1.24 -1.63
C ILE A 68 8.75 -1.14 -1.95
N LEU A 69 9.36 0.01 -1.64
CA LEU A 69 10.80 0.23 -1.80
C LEU A 69 11.62 -0.72 -0.92
N LEU A 70 11.16 -0.99 0.30
CA LEU A 70 11.84 -1.94 1.19
C LEU A 70 11.85 -3.35 0.59
N GLY A 71 10.69 -3.85 0.11
CA GLY A 71 10.61 -5.14 -0.56
C GLY A 71 11.44 -5.19 -1.85
N LEU A 72 11.43 -4.11 -2.66
CA LEU A 72 12.25 -3.96 -3.85
C LEU A 72 13.75 -4.03 -3.52
N GLY A 73 14.21 -3.24 -2.55
CA GLY A 73 15.63 -3.16 -2.18
C GLY A 73 16.17 -4.47 -1.63
N VAL A 74 15.38 -5.16 -0.78
CA VAL A 74 15.75 -6.49 -0.25
C VAL A 74 15.79 -7.54 -1.36
N GLY A 75 14.83 -7.51 -2.29
CA GLY A 75 14.86 -8.39 -3.47
C GLY A 75 16.08 -8.16 -4.35
N LEU A 76 16.46 -6.89 -4.58
CA LEU A 76 17.67 -6.54 -5.34
C LEU A 76 18.96 -6.98 -4.63
N LEU A 77 19.00 -6.87 -3.31
CA LEU A 77 20.18 -7.28 -2.53
C LEU A 77 20.45 -8.78 -2.70
N ALA A 78 19.39 -9.58 -2.78
CA ALA A 78 19.46 -11.03 -2.95
C ALA A 78 19.75 -11.49 -4.39
N LEU A 79 19.62 -10.61 -5.40
CA LEU A 79 19.63 -11.01 -6.82
C LEU A 79 20.93 -11.69 -7.29
N ARG A 80 22.03 -11.50 -6.58
CA ARG A 80 23.35 -12.03 -6.94
C ARG A 80 23.70 -13.35 -6.30
N ASP A 81 22.99 -13.68 -5.23
CA ASP A 81 23.22 -14.90 -4.48
C ASP A 81 21.97 -15.80 -4.64
N PRO A 82 22.09 -16.91 -5.40
CA PRO A 82 20.97 -17.83 -5.58
C PRO A 82 20.41 -18.36 -4.27
N GLN A 83 21.24 -18.53 -3.23
CA GLN A 83 20.79 -18.96 -1.92
C GLN A 83 19.99 -17.87 -1.23
N ALA A 84 20.50 -16.63 -1.19
CA ALA A 84 19.78 -15.48 -0.64
C ALA A 84 18.47 -15.21 -1.39
N MET A 85 18.46 -15.42 -2.71
CA MET A 85 17.24 -15.28 -3.52
C MET A 85 16.19 -16.34 -3.13
N ALA A 86 16.60 -17.58 -2.87
CA ALA A 86 15.72 -18.65 -2.42
C ALA A 86 15.23 -18.42 -0.98
N ASP A 87 16.10 -17.99 -0.08
CA ASP A 87 15.81 -17.85 1.34
C ASP A 87 14.88 -16.68 1.64
N TYR A 88 15.14 -15.49 1.05
CA TYR A 88 14.35 -14.28 1.34
C TYR A 88 14.07 -13.37 0.15
N GLY A 89 14.92 -13.37 -0.88
CA GLY A 89 14.84 -12.39 -1.98
C GLY A 89 13.56 -12.50 -2.78
N PHE A 90 13.15 -13.71 -3.16
CA PHE A 90 11.92 -13.94 -3.90
C PHE A 90 10.68 -13.60 -3.07
N THR A 91 10.72 -13.86 -1.76
CA THR A 91 9.67 -13.47 -0.82
C THR A 91 9.55 -11.95 -0.71
N ALA A 92 10.68 -11.22 -0.66
CA ALA A 92 10.71 -9.77 -0.66
C ALA A 92 10.10 -9.17 -1.91
N MET A 93 10.44 -9.71 -3.08
CA MET A 93 9.86 -9.30 -4.36
C MET A 93 8.35 -9.54 -4.41
N LYS A 94 7.91 -10.74 -4.04
CA LYS A 94 6.47 -11.05 -3.94
C LYS A 94 5.77 -10.08 -3.00
N GLY A 95 6.35 -9.83 -1.83
CA GLY A 95 5.82 -8.87 -0.85
C GLY A 95 5.68 -7.47 -1.42
N GLY A 96 6.73 -6.94 -2.08
CA GLY A 96 6.73 -5.62 -2.70
C GLY A 96 5.70 -5.48 -3.82
N ILE A 97 5.63 -6.45 -4.74
CA ILE A 97 4.66 -6.47 -5.86
C ILE A 97 3.23 -6.61 -5.32
N TYR A 98 3.01 -7.51 -4.35
CA TYR A 98 1.68 -7.70 -3.77
C TYR A 98 1.23 -6.46 -3.01
N HIS A 99 2.15 -5.80 -2.31
CA HIS A 99 1.84 -4.55 -1.63
C HIS A 99 1.52 -3.42 -2.61
N LEU A 100 2.24 -3.32 -3.73
CA LEU A 100 1.95 -2.40 -4.83
C LEU A 100 0.52 -2.60 -5.37
N PHE A 101 0.14 -3.84 -5.63
CA PHE A 101 -1.19 -4.18 -6.13
C PHE A 101 -2.29 -3.86 -5.12
N ASN A 102 -2.15 -4.33 -3.89
CA ASN A 102 -3.08 -4.10 -2.81
C ASN A 102 -3.23 -2.59 -2.50
N TYR A 103 -2.10 -1.87 -2.44
CA TYR A 103 -2.07 -0.44 -2.20
C TYR A 103 -2.93 0.33 -3.22
N THR A 104 -2.90 -0.06 -4.47
CA THR A 104 -3.70 0.58 -5.52
C THR A 104 -5.19 0.53 -5.19
N MET A 105 -5.69 -0.62 -4.74
CA MET A 105 -7.11 -0.86 -4.47
C MET A 105 -7.59 -0.13 -3.22
N TYR A 106 -7.01 -0.40 -2.07
CA TYR A 106 -7.49 0.22 -0.83
C TYR A 106 -7.18 1.73 -0.77
N LYS A 107 -6.12 2.19 -1.45
CA LYS A 107 -5.82 3.62 -1.50
C LYS A 107 -6.80 4.38 -2.39
N GLY A 108 -7.16 3.80 -3.53
CA GLY A 108 -8.24 4.31 -4.37
C GLY A 108 -9.53 4.47 -3.57
N LEU A 109 -9.91 3.43 -2.83
CA LEU A 109 -11.09 3.43 -1.98
C LEU A 109 -11.03 4.51 -0.88
N LEU A 110 -9.88 4.65 -0.19
CA LEU A 110 -9.69 5.69 0.83
C LEU A 110 -9.81 7.11 0.28
N PHE A 111 -9.28 7.37 -0.92
CA PHE A 111 -9.44 8.68 -1.55
C PHE A 111 -10.88 8.95 -1.98
N LEU A 112 -11.60 7.93 -2.46
CA LEU A 112 -13.01 8.07 -2.79
C LEU A 112 -13.86 8.33 -1.56
N THR A 113 -13.62 7.61 -0.45
CA THR A 113 -14.34 7.84 0.82
C THR A 113 -14.02 9.23 1.42
N ALA A 114 -12.76 9.69 1.33
CA ALA A 114 -12.39 11.05 1.71
C ALA A 114 -13.05 12.11 0.81
N GLY A 115 -13.21 11.79 -0.48
CA GLY A 115 -13.97 12.61 -1.43
C GLY A 115 -15.46 12.66 -1.10
N ALA A 116 -16.04 11.52 -0.72
CA ALA A 116 -17.42 11.39 -0.29
C ALA A 116 -17.71 12.23 0.98
N LEU A 117 -16.81 12.15 1.98
CA LEU A 117 -16.90 12.99 3.17
C LEU A 117 -16.87 14.50 2.81
N TYR A 118 -15.95 14.90 1.93
CA TYR A 118 -15.88 16.29 1.50
C TYR A 118 -17.13 16.73 0.72
N TYR A 119 -17.63 15.87 -0.15
CA TYR A 119 -18.86 16.15 -0.92
C TYR A 119 -20.06 16.39 -0.01
N ALA A 120 -20.21 15.55 1.03
CA ALA A 120 -21.34 15.59 1.93
C ALA A 120 -21.23 16.68 3.02
N ALA A 121 -20.04 16.85 3.60
CA ALA A 121 -19.82 17.76 4.75
C ALA A 121 -19.28 19.14 4.36
N GLY A 122 -18.77 19.33 3.12
CA GLY A 122 -18.22 20.61 2.65
C GLY A 122 -16.86 20.96 3.23
N THR A 123 -16.32 20.17 4.16
CA THR A 123 -15.04 20.42 4.82
C THR A 123 -14.10 19.20 4.77
N ARG A 124 -12.79 19.46 4.77
CA ARG A 124 -11.73 18.43 4.84
C ARG A 124 -11.06 18.39 6.20
N ASN A 125 -11.40 19.33 7.09
CA ASN A 125 -10.79 19.46 8.40
C ASN A 125 -11.44 18.46 9.37
N LEU A 126 -10.65 17.52 9.87
CA LEU A 126 -11.11 16.49 10.81
C LEU A 126 -11.72 17.08 12.08
N ASN A 127 -11.21 18.23 12.55
CA ASN A 127 -11.76 18.88 13.75
C ASN A 127 -13.16 19.45 13.55
N GLU A 128 -13.56 19.69 12.32
CA GLU A 128 -14.90 20.20 11.96
C GLU A 128 -15.89 19.05 11.73
N LEU A 129 -15.41 17.84 11.41
CA LEU A 129 -16.24 16.65 11.20
C LEU A 129 -16.72 16.05 12.53
N GLY A 130 -17.73 15.18 12.48
CA GLY A 130 -18.22 14.42 13.62
C GLY A 130 -19.57 13.76 13.38
N GLY A 131 -19.75 12.53 13.91
CA GLY A 131 -21.01 11.81 13.94
C GLY A 131 -21.58 11.35 12.60
N LEU A 132 -20.77 11.36 11.52
CA LEU A 132 -21.25 11.09 10.17
C LEU A 132 -21.61 9.62 9.89
N ALA A 133 -21.24 8.67 10.77
CA ALA A 133 -21.58 7.26 10.56
C ALA A 133 -23.09 6.99 10.48
N ARG A 134 -23.91 7.78 11.18
CA ARG A 134 -25.38 7.65 11.15
C ARG A 134 -25.97 8.10 9.81
N ASN A 135 -25.39 9.12 9.22
CA ASN A 135 -25.89 9.77 8.02
C ASN A 135 -25.26 9.18 6.74
N MET A 136 -24.06 8.57 6.86
CA MET A 136 -23.28 7.99 5.78
C MET A 136 -22.79 6.58 6.14
N PRO A 137 -23.67 5.62 6.43
CA PRO A 137 -23.29 4.29 6.92
C PRO A 137 -22.52 3.47 5.87
N HIS A 138 -22.88 3.58 4.59
CA HIS A 138 -22.18 2.87 3.51
C HIS A 138 -20.76 3.40 3.33
N THR A 139 -20.61 4.73 3.29
CA THR A 139 -19.28 5.36 3.21
C THR A 139 -18.44 5.02 4.45
N ALA A 140 -19.01 5.00 5.65
CA ALA A 140 -18.32 4.62 6.87
C ALA A 140 -17.83 3.17 6.83
N PHE A 141 -18.67 2.24 6.39
CA PHE A 141 -18.31 0.82 6.23
C PHE A 141 -17.15 0.63 5.24
N MET A 142 -17.25 1.25 4.06
CA MET A 142 -16.21 1.16 3.03
C MET A 142 -14.89 1.78 3.50
N PHE A 143 -14.95 2.87 4.26
CA PHE A 143 -13.76 3.47 4.88
C PHE A 143 -13.09 2.50 5.87
N VAL A 144 -13.85 1.82 6.72
CA VAL A 144 -13.31 0.84 7.69
C VAL A 144 -12.60 -0.31 6.98
N ILE A 145 -13.20 -0.87 5.93
CA ILE A 145 -12.58 -1.94 5.12
C ILE A 145 -11.23 -1.48 4.56
N ALA A 146 -11.20 -0.30 3.93
CA ALA A 146 -9.98 0.23 3.35
C ALA A 146 -8.92 0.61 4.40
N ALA A 147 -9.35 1.15 5.54
CA ALA A 147 -8.49 1.51 6.67
C ALA A 147 -7.87 0.27 7.33
N ALA A 148 -8.64 -0.80 7.52
CA ALA A 148 -8.14 -2.07 8.03
C ALA A 148 -7.14 -2.73 7.06
N ALA A 149 -7.43 -2.68 5.75
CA ALA A 149 -6.56 -3.21 4.73
C ALA A 149 -5.21 -2.46 4.67
N ILE A 150 -5.21 -1.12 4.62
CA ILE A 150 -3.97 -0.32 4.58
C ILE A 150 -3.18 -0.43 5.89
N ALA A 151 -3.85 -0.53 7.03
CA ALA A 151 -3.18 -0.75 8.31
C ALA A 151 -2.50 -2.12 8.38
N GLY A 152 -2.94 -3.08 7.56
CA GLY A 152 -2.41 -4.44 7.58
C GLY A 152 -2.96 -5.25 8.75
N LEU A 153 -4.25 -5.09 9.08
CA LEU A 153 -4.91 -5.92 10.08
C LEU A 153 -5.28 -7.29 9.49
N PRO A 154 -5.07 -8.39 10.23
CA PRO A 154 -5.66 -9.66 9.84
C PRO A 154 -7.21 -9.57 9.87
N PRO A 155 -7.92 -10.18 8.94
CA PRO A 155 -7.48 -11.03 7.84
C PRO A 155 -7.20 -10.30 6.50
N PHE A 156 -7.21 -8.97 6.47
CA PHE A 156 -7.15 -8.19 5.24
C PHE A 156 -5.91 -8.46 4.38
N ASN A 157 -6.07 -8.28 3.06
CA ASN A 157 -5.03 -8.49 2.04
C ASN A 157 -3.74 -7.69 2.28
N GLY A 158 -3.85 -6.49 2.88
CA GLY A 158 -2.70 -5.67 3.27
C GLY A 158 -1.82 -6.33 4.34
N PHE A 159 -2.39 -7.15 5.22
CA PHE A 159 -1.63 -7.95 6.19
C PHE A 159 -0.70 -8.94 5.50
N VAL A 160 -1.20 -9.70 4.53
CA VAL A 160 -0.42 -10.73 3.83
C VAL A 160 0.77 -10.11 3.09
N SER A 161 0.56 -9.02 2.35
CA SER A 161 1.64 -8.35 1.65
C SER A 161 2.70 -7.76 2.58
N LYS A 162 2.29 -7.19 3.72
CA LYS A 162 3.22 -6.69 4.74
C LYS A 162 3.96 -7.80 5.45
N LEU A 163 3.29 -8.92 5.74
CA LEU A 163 3.92 -10.09 6.37
C LEU A 163 5.08 -10.60 5.52
N LEU A 164 4.90 -10.75 4.20
CA LEU A 164 5.98 -11.15 3.30
C LEU A 164 7.16 -10.18 3.33
N ILE A 165 6.89 -8.87 3.44
CA ILE A 165 7.95 -7.85 3.58
C ILE A 165 8.63 -7.99 4.95
N TYR A 166 7.89 -8.22 6.05
CA TYR A 166 8.49 -8.39 7.38
C TYR A 166 9.36 -9.63 7.45
N GLU A 167 8.90 -10.78 6.96
CA GLU A 167 9.66 -12.02 6.92
C GLU A 167 10.98 -11.87 6.17
N SER A 168 10.91 -11.34 4.95
CA SER A 168 12.08 -11.16 4.11
C SER A 168 13.08 -10.13 4.67
N THR A 169 12.57 -9.03 5.23
CA THR A 169 13.45 -7.99 5.81
C THR A 169 14.05 -8.42 7.13
N PHE A 170 13.34 -9.25 7.92
CA PHE A 170 13.84 -9.81 9.17
C PHE A 170 15.04 -10.73 8.92
N ALA A 171 15.02 -11.51 7.83
CA ALA A 171 16.12 -12.37 7.44
C ALA A 171 17.40 -11.59 7.09
N VAL A 172 17.27 -10.35 6.58
CA VAL A 172 18.42 -9.48 6.26
C VAL A 172 18.90 -8.72 7.50
N TYR A 173 18.01 -7.93 8.10
CA TYR A 173 18.27 -7.18 9.33
C TYR A 173 16.97 -7.02 10.13
N PRO A 174 16.86 -7.60 11.33
CA PRO A 174 15.66 -7.52 12.16
C PRO A 174 15.14 -6.11 12.44
N ILE A 175 16.04 -5.13 12.52
CA ILE A 175 15.67 -3.72 12.75
C ILE A 175 14.80 -3.14 11.63
N LEU A 176 14.98 -3.60 10.39
CA LEU A 176 14.17 -3.15 9.25
C LEU A 176 12.72 -3.64 9.39
N ALA A 177 12.55 -4.89 9.79
CA ALA A 177 11.22 -5.47 10.03
C ALA A 177 10.52 -4.79 11.22
N ILE A 178 11.26 -4.51 12.30
CA ILE A 178 10.74 -3.78 13.47
C ILE A 178 10.30 -2.37 13.06
N ALA A 179 11.11 -1.64 12.30
CA ALA A 179 10.75 -0.31 11.81
C ALA A 179 9.47 -0.35 10.95
N ALA A 180 9.36 -1.35 10.07
CA ALA A 180 8.17 -1.53 9.23
C ALA A 180 6.93 -1.86 10.09
N LEU A 181 7.05 -2.71 11.10
CA LEU A 181 5.97 -3.06 12.01
C LEU A 181 5.50 -1.87 12.85
N VAL A 182 6.43 -1.09 13.42
CA VAL A 182 6.11 0.15 14.15
C VAL A 182 5.36 1.13 13.25
N THR A 183 5.80 1.29 12.00
CA THR A 183 5.11 2.13 11.00
C THR A 183 3.68 1.64 10.73
N SER A 184 3.46 0.32 10.74
CA SER A 184 2.12 -0.25 10.55
C SER A 184 1.19 0.06 11.71
N VAL A 185 1.69 -0.01 12.95
CA VAL A 185 0.93 0.37 14.16
C VAL A 185 0.55 1.87 14.12
N LEU A 186 1.49 2.74 13.73
CA LEU A 186 1.21 4.17 13.57
C LEU A 186 0.20 4.44 12.44
N THR A 187 0.24 3.64 11.37
CA THR A 187 -0.77 3.70 10.30
C THR A 187 -2.15 3.37 10.85
N LEU A 188 -2.29 2.31 11.63
CA LEU A 188 -3.54 1.94 12.29
C LEU A 188 -4.04 3.07 13.18
N ALA A 189 -3.20 3.59 14.07
CA ALA A 189 -3.55 4.69 14.97
C ALA A 189 -4.05 5.93 14.22
N SER A 190 -3.42 6.26 13.08
CA SER A 190 -3.84 7.38 12.24
C SER A 190 -5.23 7.18 11.64
N PHE A 191 -5.54 5.99 11.12
CA PHE A 191 -6.87 5.70 10.54
C PHE A 191 -7.95 5.54 11.59
N VAL A 192 -7.64 4.98 12.77
CA VAL A 192 -8.54 4.97 13.93
C VAL A 192 -8.89 6.40 14.34
N LYS A 193 -7.90 7.31 14.40
CA LYS A 193 -8.13 8.74 14.65
C LYS A 193 -9.13 9.33 13.65
N VAL A 194 -8.94 9.09 12.35
CA VAL A 194 -9.85 9.59 11.31
C VAL A 194 -11.27 9.05 11.51
N PHE A 195 -11.38 7.74 11.75
CA PHE A 195 -12.69 7.11 11.94
C PHE A 195 -13.40 7.64 13.19
N GLN A 196 -12.70 7.75 14.30
CA GLN A 196 -13.25 8.31 15.54
C GLN A 196 -13.69 9.75 15.35
N THR A 197 -12.86 10.60 14.73
CA THR A 197 -13.20 12.03 14.61
C THR A 197 -14.30 12.30 13.59
N ALA A 198 -14.24 11.69 12.41
CA ALA A 198 -15.18 12.00 11.34
C ALA A 198 -16.50 11.23 11.46
N PHE A 199 -16.45 9.94 11.83
CA PHE A 199 -17.61 9.06 11.79
C PHE A 199 -18.25 8.84 13.14
N LEU A 200 -17.47 8.65 14.23
CA LEU A 200 -18.00 8.33 15.58
C LEU A 200 -18.03 9.54 16.53
N GLY A 201 -17.40 10.67 16.18
CA GLY A 201 -17.37 11.86 17.02
C GLY A 201 -18.75 12.41 17.33
N PRO A 202 -18.83 13.43 18.22
CA PRO A 202 -20.12 14.05 18.57
C PRO A 202 -20.87 14.53 17.33
N ALA A 203 -22.14 14.17 17.23
CA ALA A 203 -22.99 14.65 16.14
C ALA A 203 -23.12 16.18 16.21
N LYS A 204 -22.69 16.86 15.16
CA LYS A 204 -22.79 18.32 15.04
C LYS A 204 -24.09 18.68 14.34
N SER A 205 -24.80 19.68 14.84
CA SER A 205 -26.07 20.14 14.28
C SER A 205 -25.98 20.57 12.82
N VAL A 206 -24.81 21.07 12.41
CA VAL A 206 -24.51 21.46 11.01
C VAL A 206 -24.64 20.27 10.05
N PHE A 207 -24.41 19.05 10.53
CA PHE A 207 -24.48 17.82 9.71
C PHE A 207 -25.77 17.02 9.90
N ALA A 208 -26.76 17.56 10.62
CA ALA A 208 -28.03 16.86 10.88
C ALA A 208 -28.76 16.45 9.59
N ASN A 209 -28.67 17.28 8.55
CA ASN A 209 -29.33 17.08 7.26
C ASN A 209 -28.41 16.46 6.18
N VAL A 210 -27.18 16.11 6.52
CA VAL A 210 -26.28 15.42 5.59
C VAL A 210 -26.85 14.05 5.27
N LYS A 211 -26.83 13.69 3.98
CA LYS A 211 -27.26 12.39 3.48
C LYS A 211 -26.07 11.65 2.88
N GLU A 212 -26.26 10.36 2.66
CA GLU A 212 -25.30 9.53 1.91
C GLU A 212 -25.05 10.12 0.51
N VAL A 213 -23.87 9.87 -0.03
CA VAL A 213 -23.50 10.37 -1.36
C VAL A 213 -24.32 9.71 -2.47
N PRO A 214 -24.39 10.33 -3.68
CA PRO A 214 -25.13 9.77 -4.81
C PRO A 214 -24.73 8.33 -5.14
N ALA A 215 -25.67 7.56 -5.68
CA ALA A 215 -25.48 6.15 -6.03
C ALA A 215 -24.27 5.92 -6.96
N THR A 216 -23.98 6.83 -7.88
CA THR A 216 -22.82 6.76 -8.77
C THR A 216 -21.48 6.72 -8.02
N MET A 217 -21.35 7.52 -6.95
CA MET A 217 -20.18 7.49 -6.08
C MET A 217 -20.11 6.19 -5.26
N LEU A 218 -21.25 5.74 -4.74
CA LEU A 218 -21.35 4.48 -4.00
C LEU A 218 -20.96 3.28 -4.88
N VAL A 219 -21.42 3.24 -6.13
CA VAL A 219 -21.03 2.16 -7.07
C VAL A 219 -19.53 2.09 -7.26
N GLY A 220 -18.86 3.22 -7.50
CA GLY A 220 -17.40 3.25 -7.65
C GLY A 220 -16.66 2.76 -6.40
N MET A 221 -17.10 3.17 -5.21
CA MET A 221 -16.53 2.72 -3.94
C MET A 221 -16.85 1.24 -3.67
N SER A 222 -18.05 0.77 -4.02
CA SER A 222 -18.47 -0.63 -3.86
C SER A 222 -17.62 -1.58 -4.70
N ILE A 223 -17.33 -1.23 -5.95
CA ILE A 223 -16.46 -2.04 -6.82
C ILE A 223 -15.09 -2.25 -6.16
N LEU A 224 -14.45 -1.18 -5.70
CA LEU A 224 -13.15 -1.30 -5.02
C LEU A 224 -13.26 -2.07 -3.70
N THR A 225 -14.33 -1.88 -2.95
CA THR A 225 -14.57 -2.63 -1.71
C THR A 225 -14.69 -4.13 -1.98
N ILE A 226 -15.44 -4.54 -3.01
CA ILE A 226 -15.58 -5.93 -3.44
C ILE A 226 -14.22 -6.51 -3.83
N VAL A 227 -13.42 -5.76 -4.58
CA VAL A 227 -12.06 -6.19 -4.96
C VAL A 227 -11.17 -6.38 -3.72
N VAL A 228 -11.18 -5.43 -2.78
CA VAL A 228 -10.39 -5.54 -1.53
C VAL A 228 -10.83 -6.76 -0.71
N ILE A 229 -12.13 -6.99 -0.57
CA ILE A 229 -12.67 -8.16 0.14
C ILE A 229 -12.32 -9.45 -0.62
N GLY A 230 -12.46 -9.48 -1.94
CA GLY A 230 -12.10 -10.64 -2.77
C GLY A 230 -10.63 -11.04 -2.61
N LEU A 231 -9.72 -10.07 -2.66
CA LEU A 231 -8.28 -10.28 -2.41
C LEU A 231 -8.00 -10.72 -0.96
N THR A 232 -8.82 -10.29 -0.02
CA THR A 232 -8.74 -10.70 1.39
C THR A 232 -9.14 -12.16 1.58
N LEU A 233 -10.19 -12.62 0.88
CA LEU A 233 -10.70 -13.98 1.00
C LEU A 233 -9.87 -15.00 0.21
N LEU A 234 -9.14 -14.56 -0.82
CA LEU A 234 -8.38 -15.39 -1.74
C LEU A 234 -6.88 -15.03 -1.79
N PRO A 235 -6.17 -14.93 -0.64
CA PRO A 235 -4.78 -14.47 -0.62
C PRO A 235 -3.83 -15.44 -1.31
N THR A 236 -4.00 -16.74 -1.10
CA THR A 236 -3.19 -17.80 -1.72
C THR A 236 -3.38 -17.85 -3.24
N TRP A 237 -4.63 -17.72 -3.69
CA TRP A 237 -4.92 -17.64 -5.12
C TRP A 237 -4.28 -16.41 -5.78
N SER A 238 -4.41 -15.26 -5.15
CA SER A 238 -3.81 -14.01 -5.64
C SER A 238 -2.28 -14.11 -5.71
N LEU A 239 -1.65 -14.69 -4.68
CA LEU A 239 -0.21 -14.92 -4.67
C LEU A 239 0.23 -15.86 -5.79
N ALA A 240 -0.44 -17.00 -5.96
CA ALA A 240 -0.05 -18.02 -6.93
C ALA A 240 -0.30 -17.60 -8.39
N HIS A 241 -1.42 -16.91 -8.68
CA HIS A 241 -1.83 -16.64 -10.06
C HIS A 241 -1.53 -15.22 -10.55
N LEU A 242 -1.36 -14.25 -9.65
CA LEU A 242 -1.07 -12.86 -10.03
C LEU A 242 0.36 -12.44 -9.67
N ILE A 243 0.79 -12.69 -8.43
CA ILE A 243 2.00 -12.09 -7.89
C ILE A 243 3.24 -12.94 -8.22
N GLU A 244 3.17 -14.25 -8.06
CA GLU A 244 4.30 -15.12 -8.33
C GLU A 244 4.72 -15.14 -9.82
N PRO A 245 3.80 -15.21 -10.80
CA PRO A 245 4.17 -15.05 -12.21
C PRO A 245 4.80 -13.68 -12.50
N ALA A 246 4.28 -12.59 -11.90
CA ALA A 246 4.83 -11.26 -12.07
C ALA A 246 6.25 -11.14 -11.47
N ALA A 247 6.49 -11.74 -10.29
CA ALA A 247 7.81 -11.78 -9.68
C ALA A 247 8.81 -12.59 -10.52
N LYS A 248 8.40 -13.75 -11.02
CA LYS A 248 9.24 -14.58 -11.93
C LYS A 248 9.59 -13.82 -13.21
N ALA A 249 8.62 -13.15 -13.83
CA ALA A 249 8.86 -12.35 -15.04
C ALA A 249 9.79 -11.14 -14.84
N LEU A 250 9.91 -10.63 -13.61
CA LEU A 250 10.86 -9.56 -13.31
C LEU A 250 12.32 -10.08 -13.21
N VAL A 251 12.50 -11.29 -12.69
CA VAL A 251 13.83 -11.93 -12.54
C VAL A 251 14.31 -12.52 -13.85
N ASP A 252 13.41 -12.94 -14.75
CA ASP A 252 13.73 -13.50 -16.06
C ASP A 252 14.15 -12.39 -17.03
N GLN A 253 15.37 -11.89 -16.84
CA GLN A 253 15.97 -10.87 -17.70
C GLN A 253 16.19 -11.41 -19.14
N ALA A 254 16.61 -12.65 -19.29
CA ALA A 254 16.88 -13.26 -20.59
C ALA A 254 15.58 -13.39 -21.42
N GLY A 255 14.51 -13.91 -20.81
CA GLY A 255 13.20 -13.97 -21.45
C GLY A 255 12.65 -12.60 -21.81
N TYR A 256 12.85 -11.58 -20.98
CA TYR A 256 12.46 -10.19 -21.29
C TYR A 256 13.23 -9.65 -22.50
N ILE A 257 14.56 -9.81 -22.53
CA ILE A 257 15.39 -9.35 -23.64
C ILE A 257 14.98 -10.05 -24.94
N SER A 258 14.81 -11.37 -24.92
CA SER A 258 14.39 -12.13 -26.12
C SER A 258 13.00 -11.68 -26.63
N ALA A 259 12.08 -11.40 -25.73
CA ALA A 259 10.73 -10.93 -26.09
C ALA A 259 10.75 -9.52 -26.71
N VAL A 260 11.59 -8.61 -26.20
CA VAL A 260 11.67 -7.22 -26.67
C VAL A 260 12.51 -7.09 -27.93
N MET A 261 13.61 -7.85 -28.02
CA MET A 261 14.55 -7.78 -29.15
C MET A 261 14.17 -8.73 -30.31
N GLY A 262 13.04 -9.42 -30.22
CA GLY A 262 12.50 -10.25 -31.33
C GLY A 262 13.24 -11.56 -31.57
N GLY A 263 13.75 -12.20 -30.52
CA GLY A 263 14.32 -13.55 -30.61
C GLY A 263 15.57 -13.73 -31.53
N GLY A 264 16.24 -12.64 -31.85
CA GLY A 264 17.37 -12.63 -32.76
C GLY A 264 18.65 -12.06 -32.10
N LEU A 265 19.26 -12.82 -31.19
CA LEU A 265 20.68 -12.74 -30.81
C LEU A 265 21.16 -14.13 -30.55
#